data_b082005cb0a4c0f43033eea5f7eea41e
#
_entry.id   b082005cb0a4c0f43033eea5f7eea41e
#
_cell.length_a   1.000
_cell.length_b   1.000
_cell.length_c   1.000
_cell.angle_alpha   90.00
_cell.angle_beta   90.00
_cell.angle_gamma   90.00
#
_symmetry.space_group_name_H-M   'P 1'
#
loop_
_entity.id
_entity.type
_entity.pdbx_description
1 polymer ?
#
loop_
_entity_poly.entity_id
_entity_poly.type
_entity_poly.pdbx_seq_one_letter_code
_entity_poly.pdbx_strand_id
1 'polypeptide(L)'
;MITPTKSLAGVALVVSATLALSACAGNADSGSGEANRTLIGAGASSQGAAQEAWVAGFQTANPDVTVTYDPIGSGGGRETFQSGASSFAGSDRAFKVEEIAEGNFGSCVADAGIWQIPAYISPIAVIFNLDGIGSLNLDADTLAQIFTGQIGA
;
A
#
# COMPACT_ATOMS: atom_id res chain seq x y z
N MET A 1 46.09 57.83 46.74
CA MET A 1 45.89 57.62 45.29
C MET A 1 45.53 56.18 45.11
N ILE A 2 44.33 55.94 44.70
CA ILE A 2 43.63 54.63 44.76
C ILE A 2 43.40 54.19 43.35
N THR A 3 43.92 53.05 42.96
CA THR A 3 43.62 52.41 41.69
C THR A 3 42.64 51.26 41.91
N PRO A 4 41.54 51.20 41.16
CA PRO A 4 40.63 50.08 41.26
C PRO A 4 40.97 48.97 40.26
N THR A 5 41.07 47.77 40.78
CA THR A 5 41.08 46.50 40.04
C THR A 5 39.73 46.20 39.48
N LYS A 6 39.64 46.02 38.15
CA LYS A 6 38.44 45.57 37.47
C LYS A 6 38.48 44.07 37.28
N SER A 7 37.51 43.41 37.87
CA SER A 7 37.22 42.02 37.75
C SER A 7 36.75 41.62 36.35
N LEU A 8 37.44 40.69 35.71
CA LEU A 8 37.02 39.98 34.50
C LEU A 8 36.32 38.68 34.94
N ALA A 9 35.05 38.73 35.06
CA ALA A 9 34.22 37.51 35.21
C ALA A 9 32.92 37.73 34.44
N GLY A 10 32.75 37.08 33.30
CA GLY A 10 31.46 37.14 32.60
C GLY A 10 31.44 36.86 31.10
N VAL A 11 32.25 35.96 30.57
CA VAL A 11 32.18 35.58 29.13
C VAL A 11 32.28 34.04 28.92
N ALA A 12 31.93 33.23 29.85
CA ALA A 12 32.09 31.77 29.72
C ALA A 12 30.78 30.96 29.71
N LEU A 13 29.63 31.55 29.39
CA LEU A 13 28.35 30.82 29.56
C LEU A 13 27.36 30.91 28.35
N VAL A 14 27.83 31.20 27.15
CA VAL A 14 26.95 31.30 25.96
C VAL A 14 27.31 30.34 24.81
N VAL A 15 28.34 29.48 24.97
CA VAL A 15 28.82 28.59 23.90
C VAL A 15 28.24 27.18 23.96
N SER A 16 27.48 26.82 25.01
CA SER A 16 27.04 25.42 25.22
C SER A 16 25.63 25.10 24.75
N ALA A 17 24.87 26.01 24.13
CA ALA A 17 23.46 25.81 23.77
C ALA A 17 23.18 25.60 22.27
N THR A 18 24.21 25.55 21.41
CA THR A 18 24.00 25.46 19.96
C THR A 18 24.30 24.10 19.33
N LEU A 19 24.61 23.08 20.14
CA LEU A 19 24.97 21.73 19.65
C LEU A 19 23.84 20.71 19.67
N ALA A 20 22.62 21.07 20.07
CA ALA A 20 21.51 20.11 20.23
C ALA A 20 20.47 20.11 19.08
N LEU A 21 20.63 20.90 18.03
CA LEU A 21 19.66 20.96 16.90
C LEU A 21 20.16 20.38 15.58
N SER A 22 21.32 19.75 15.53
CA SER A 22 21.85 19.16 14.29
C SER A 22 21.53 17.67 14.10
N ALA A 23 20.68 17.08 14.92
CA ALA A 23 20.37 15.64 14.88
C ALA A 23 19.22 15.27 13.93
N CYS A 24 18.61 16.21 13.21
CA CYS A 24 17.49 15.92 12.31
C CYS A 24 17.69 16.30 10.83
N ALA A 25 18.91 16.65 10.43
CA ALA A 25 19.20 17.01 9.04
C ALA A 25 20.38 16.19 8.53
N GLY A 26 20.16 14.92 8.25
CA GLY A 26 21.23 14.10 7.71
C GLY A 26 20.86 12.64 7.61
N ASN A 27 19.98 12.27 6.74
CA ASN A 27 19.97 10.90 6.23
C ASN A 27 19.73 10.91 4.73
N ALA A 28 20.65 11.55 4.00
CA ALA A 28 20.96 11.19 2.63
C ALA A 28 22.30 10.47 2.71
N ASP A 29 22.33 9.30 3.33
CA ASP A 29 23.51 8.46 3.33
C ASP A 29 23.36 7.40 2.24
N SER A 30 24.09 7.61 1.17
CA SER A 30 24.43 6.62 0.16
C SER A 30 25.44 5.63 0.77
N GLY A 31 25.07 4.99 1.85
CA GLY A 31 25.85 3.94 2.51
C GLY A 31 25.20 2.59 2.24
N SER A 32 25.95 1.69 1.66
CA SER A 32 25.66 0.26 1.51
C SER A 32 25.50 -0.44 2.88
N GLY A 33 24.47 -0.05 3.64
CA GLY A 33 23.94 -0.81 4.77
C GLY A 33 22.64 -1.43 4.30
N GLU A 34 22.44 -2.71 4.54
CA GLU A 34 21.21 -3.47 4.32
C GLU A 34 20.03 -2.77 5.02
N ALA A 35 19.45 -1.79 4.32
CA ALA A 35 18.23 -1.18 4.76
C ALA A 35 17.12 -2.22 4.62
N ASN A 36 16.62 -2.73 5.73
CA ASN A 36 15.44 -3.57 5.78
C ASN A 36 14.32 -2.85 5.00
N ARG A 37 14.06 -3.32 3.78
CA ARG A 37 13.07 -2.71 2.89
C ARG A 37 11.71 -3.27 3.26
N THR A 38 10.81 -2.39 3.65
CA THR A 38 9.43 -2.78 3.93
C THR A 38 8.55 -2.40 2.75
N LEU A 39 7.82 -3.38 2.23
CA LEU A 39 6.78 -3.21 1.21
C LEU A 39 5.41 -3.38 1.88
N ILE A 40 4.62 -2.34 1.86
CA ILE A 40 3.27 -2.34 2.43
C ILE A 40 2.28 -2.52 1.30
N GLY A 41 1.51 -3.60 1.34
CA GLY A 41 0.42 -3.88 0.42
C GLY A 41 -0.93 -3.80 1.12
N ALA A 42 -1.96 -3.48 0.37
CA ALA A 42 -3.34 -3.53 0.85
C ALA A 42 -4.29 -3.83 -0.31
N GLY A 43 -5.49 -4.34 -0.02
CA GLY A 43 -6.48 -4.49 -1.08
C GLY A 43 -7.43 -5.66 -0.97
N ALA A 44 -7.72 -6.26 -2.12
CA ALA A 44 -8.74 -7.28 -2.26
C ALA A 44 -8.60 -8.40 -1.22
N SER A 45 -9.64 -8.61 -0.43
CA SER A 45 -9.70 -9.68 0.57
C SER A 45 -9.74 -11.07 -0.09
N SER A 46 -10.24 -11.16 -1.31
CA SER A 46 -10.18 -12.38 -2.14
C SER A 46 -8.75 -12.86 -2.41
N GLN A 47 -7.77 -11.97 -2.34
CA GLN A 47 -6.35 -12.28 -2.52
C GLN A 47 -5.63 -12.70 -1.22
N GLY A 48 -6.26 -12.60 -0.06
CA GLY A 48 -5.60 -12.80 1.24
C GLY A 48 -4.76 -14.08 1.32
N ALA A 49 -5.36 -15.24 1.05
CA ALA A 49 -4.65 -16.51 1.10
C ALA A 49 -3.51 -16.63 0.05
N ALA A 50 -3.72 -16.08 -1.15
CA ALA A 50 -2.67 -16.05 -2.17
C ALA A 50 -1.53 -15.13 -1.77
N GLN A 51 -1.82 -13.98 -1.21
CA GLN A 51 -0.83 -13.02 -0.72
C GLN A 51 0.00 -13.61 0.42
N GLU A 52 -0.59 -14.32 1.37
CA GLU A 52 0.16 -15.02 2.42
C GLU A 52 1.20 -15.97 1.84
N ALA A 53 0.82 -16.78 0.86
CA ALA A 53 1.73 -17.73 0.21
C ALA A 53 2.82 -17.03 -0.60
N TRP A 54 2.47 -15.99 -1.36
CA TRP A 54 3.44 -15.23 -2.16
C TRP A 54 4.42 -14.45 -1.29
N VAL A 55 3.95 -13.81 -0.23
CA VAL A 55 4.79 -13.11 0.74
C VAL A 55 5.77 -14.06 1.41
N ALA A 56 5.31 -15.22 1.88
CA ALA A 56 6.17 -16.22 2.48
C ALA A 56 7.27 -16.72 1.51
N GLY A 57 6.90 -17.02 0.26
CA GLY A 57 7.85 -17.42 -0.78
C GLY A 57 8.83 -16.31 -1.14
N PHE A 58 8.34 -15.08 -1.29
CA PHE A 58 9.16 -13.93 -1.64
C PHE A 58 10.18 -13.59 -0.55
N GLN A 59 9.76 -13.54 0.72
CA GLN A 59 10.65 -13.24 1.85
C GLN A 59 11.67 -14.36 2.10
N THR A 60 11.33 -15.62 1.76
CA THR A 60 12.31 -16.72 1.80
C THR A 60 13.46 -16.49 0.81
N ALA A 61 13.15 -15.98 -0.37
CA ALA A 61 14.14 -15.66 -1.39
C ALA A 61 14.82 -14.29 -1.19
N ASN A 62 14.21 -13.40 -0.42
CA ASN A 62 14.67 -12.03 -0.17
C ASN A 62 14.60 -11.71 1.33
N PRO A 63 15.50 -12.24 2.15
CA PRO A 63 15.44 -12.15 3.61
C PRO A 63 15.52 -10.70 4.14
N ASP A 64 16.07 -9.78 3.36
CA ASP A 64 16.22 -8.36 3.71
C ASP A 64 14.97 -7.53 3.39
N VAL A 65 13.92 -8.16 2.86
CA VAL A 65 12.68 -7.48 2.50
C VAL A 65 11.53 -7.98 3.38
N THR A 66 10.88 -7.07 4.06
CA THR A 66 9.63 -7.35 4.78
C THR A 66 8.45 -6.94 3.91
N VAL A 67 7.48 -7.83 3.73
CA VAL A 67 6.25 -7.54 2.99
C VAL A 67 5.06 -7.76 3.91
N THR A 68 4.14 -6.80 3.91
CA THR A 68 2.85 -6.92 4.60
C THR A 68 1.72 -6.73 3.62
N TYR A 69 0.58 -7.38 3.87
CA TYR A 69 -0.63 -7.20 3.08
C TYR A 69 -1.85 -7.09 4.00
N ASP A 70 -2.61 -6.01 3.84
CA ASP A 70 -3.84 -5.77 4.60
C ASP A 70 -5.06 -5.98 3.69
N PRO A 71 -5.92 -7.00 3.94
CA PRO A 71 -7.06 -7.36 3.10
C PRO A 71 -8.29 -6.46 3.35
N ILE A 72 -8.15 -5.15 3.18
CA ILE A 72 -9.18 -4.13 3.41
C ILE A 72 -10.20 -3.96 2.26
N GLY A 73 -10.15 -4.84 1.28
CA GLY A 73 -10.98 -4.81 0.07
C GLY A 73 -10.37 -3.98 -1.06
N SER A 74 -10.79 -4.30 -2.31
CA SER A 74 -10.23 -3.69 -3.54
C SER A 74 -10.33 -2.17 -3.57
N GLY A 75 -11.40 -1.60 -3.04
CA GLY A 75 -11.61 -0.14 -2.96
C GLY A 75 -10.57 0.53 -2.07
N GLY A 76 -10.46 0.06 -0.83
CA GLY A 76 -9.48 0.55 0.15
C GLY A 76 -8.05 0.37 -0.34
N GLY A 77 -7.73 -0.77 -0.98
CA GLY A 77 -6.40 -0.99 -1.56
C GLY A 77 -6.03 0.03 -2.63
N ARG A 78 -6.95 0.36 -3.55
CA ARG A 78 -6.70 1.41 -4.54
C ARG A 78 -6.54 2.78 -3.90
N GLU A 79 -7.34 3.10 -2.89
CA GLU A 79 -7.26 4.37 -2.16
C GLU A 79 -5.93 4.52 -1.41
N THR A 80 -5.48 3.50 -0.70
CA THR A 80 -4.18 3.52 0.00
C THR A 80 -3.00 3.63 -0.97
N PHE A 81 -3.10 2.98 -2.14
CA PHE A 81 -2.09 3.11 -3.19
C PHE A 81 -2.07 4.52 -3.80
N GLN A 82 -3.23 5.11 -4.09
CA GLN A 82 -3.32 6.49 -4.60
C GLN A 82 -2.78 7.51 -3.60
N SER A 83 -3.09 7.34 -2.31
CA SER A 83 -2.58 8.24 -1.26
C SER A 83 -1.08 8.05 -0.94
N GLY A 84 -0.46 6.99 -1.44
CA GLY A 84 0.93 6.65 -1.13
C GLY A 84 1.11 5.94 0.21
N ALA A 85 0.03 5.52 0.87
CA ALA A 85 0.10 4.76 2.12
C ALA A 85 0.49 3.29 1.89
N SER A 86 0.33 2.76 0.68
CA SER A 86 0.81 1.42 0.31
C SER A 86 1.71 1.45 -0.91
N SER A 87 2.68 0.53 -0.95
CA SER A 87 3.62 0.35 -2.05
C SER A 87 3.01 -0.41 -3.24
N PHE A 88 2.02 -1.25 -2.98
CA PHE A 88 1.26 -1.99 -3.98
C PHE A 88 -0.17 -2.24 -3.50
N ALA A 89 -1.07 -2.50 -4.44
CA ALA A 89 -2.45 -2.81 -4.13
C ALA A 89 -2.94 -4.07 -4.84
N GLY A 90 -3.72 -4.88 -4.13
CA GLY A 90 -4.52 -5.95 -4.69
C GLY A 90 -5.90 -5.44 -5.07
N SER A 91 -6.39 -5.77 -6.26
CA SER A 91 -7.72 -5.34 -6.68
C SER A 91 -8.36 -6.33 -7.66
N ASP A 92 -9.66 -6.58 -7.49
CA ASP A 92 -10.45 -7.42 -8.40
C ASP A 92 -10.75 -6.72 -9.74
N ARG A 93 -10.47 -5.43 -9.85
CA ARG A 93 -10.52 -4.67 -11.10
C ARG A 93 -9.30 -3.77 -11.27
N ALA A 94 -8.94 -3.50 -12.50
CA ALA A 94 -7.96 -2.48 -12.84
C ALA A 94 -8.45 -1.06 -12.44
N PHE A 95 -7.55 -0.10 -12.33
CA PHE A 95 -7.91 1.32 -12.32
C PHE A 95 -8.61 1.67 -13.64
N LYS A 96 -9.63 2.50 -13.59
CA LYS A 96 -10.29 3.05 -14.76
C LYS A 96 -9.39 4.06 -15.46
N VAL A 97 -9.64 4.31 -16.73
CA VAL A 97 -8.87 5.28 -17.51
C VAL A 97 -8.93 6.69 -16.90
N GLU A 98 -10.09 7.06 -16.37
CA GLU A 98 -10.31 8.34 -15.70
C GLU A 98 -9.49 8.44 -14.40
N GLU A 99 -9.48 7.38 -13.59
CA GLU A 99 -8.69 7.31 -12.35
C GLU A 99 -7.18 7.41 -12.63
N ILE A 100 -6.71 6.85 -13.75
CA ILE A 100 -5.31 6.96 -14.18
C ILE A 100 -5.01 8.37 -14.69
N ALA A 101 -5.94 8.97 -15.42
CA ALA A 101 -5.77 10.32 -15.99
C ALA A 101 -5.73 11.41 -14.90
N GLU A 102 -6.39 11.20 -13.75
CA GLU A 102 -6.30 12.08 -12.59
C GLU A 102 -4.90 12.11 -11.95
N GLY A 103 -4.08 11.09 -12.19
CA GLY A 103 -2.65 11.09 -11.89
C GLY A 103 -2.25 11.11 -10.41
N ASN A 104 -3.17 10.86 -9.50
CA ASN A 104 -2.94 10.91 -8.05
C ASN A 104 -2.39 9.57 -7.51
N PHE A 105 -1.11 9.31 -7.71
CA PHE A 105 -0.43 8.11 -7.20
C PHE A 105 0.76 8.51 -6.33
N GLY A 106 0.51 8.65 -5.03
CA GLY A 106 1.42 9.29 -4.08
C GLY A 106 2.78 8.63 -3.91
N SER A 107 2.90 7.31 -4.18
CA SER A 107 4.18 6.58 -4.11
C SER A 107 4.87 6.40 -5.46
N CYS A 108 4.26 6.86 -6.56
CA CYS A 108 4.82 6.71 -7.89
C CYS A 108 5.67 7.92 -8.27
N VAL A 109 6.67 7.68 -9.11
CA VAL A 109 7.44 8.78 -9.72
C VAL A 109 6.49 9.59 -10.61
N ALA A 110 6.52 10.90 -10.48
CA ALA A 110 5.71 11.78 -11.30
C ALA A 110 5.93 11.48 -12.80
N ASP A 111 4.83 11.45 -13.55
CA ASP A 111 4.79 11.16 -14.99
C ASP A 111 5.21 9.73 -15.42
N ALA A 112 5.56 8.85 -14.48
CA ALA A 112 5.94 7.46 -14.81
C ALA A 112 4.72 6.55 -15.00
N GLY A 113 3.53 6.99 -14.57
CA GLY A 113 2.32 6.17 -14.57
C GLY A 113 2.36 5.04 -13.54
N ILE A 114 1.45 4.09 -13.70
CA ILE A 114 1.32 2.92 -12.83
C ILE A 114 1.43 1.63 -13.63
N TRP A 115 1.89 0.58 -12.95
CA TRP A 115 1.90 -0.77 -13.51
C TRP A 115 0.71 -1.55 -12.95
N GLN A 116 -0.03 -2.22 -13.84
CA GLN A 116 -1.14 -3.10 -13.49
C GLN A 116 -0.89 -4.45 -14.13
N ILE A 117 -0.80 -5.49 -13.31
CA ILE A 117 -0.46 -6.84 -13.73
C ILE A 117 -1.59 -7.78 -13.32
N PRO A 118 -2.22 -8.53 -14.24
CA PRO A 118 -3.15 -9.58 -13.88
C PRO A 118 -2.40 -10.71 -13.16
N ALA A 119 -2.74 -10.96 -11.90
CA ALA A 119 -2.07 -11.96 -11.05
C ALA A 119 -2.73 -13.34 -11.16
N TYR A 120 -4.07 -13.40 -11.17
CA TYR A 120 -4.84 -14.65 -11.35
C TYR A 120 -6.30 -14.31 -11.72
N ILE A 121 -7.06 -15.34 -12.11
CA ILE A 121 -8.49 -15.22 -12.41
C ILE A 121 -9.27 -15.85 -11.27
N SER A 122 -10.21 -15.10 -10.69
CA SER A 122 -11.16 -15.59 -9.71
C SER A 122 -12.57 -15.58 -10.32
N PRO A 123 -13.10 -16.72 -10.78
CA PRO A 123 -14.42 -16.79 -11.39
C PRO A 123 -15.51 -16.65 -10.31
N ILE A 124 -16.62 -16.02 -10.68
CA ILE A 124 -17.86 -16.01 -9.90
C ILE A 124 -18.73 -17.17 -10.38
N ALA A 125 -19.03 -18.11 -9.47
CA ALA A 125 -19.91 -19.23 -9.76
C ALA A 125 -21.34 -18.95 -9.26
N VAL A 126 -22.32 -19.25 -10.08
CA VAL A 126 -23.73 -19.32 -9.66
C VAL A 126 -23.98 -20.72 -9.14
N ILE A 127 -24.19 -20.86 -7.84
CA ILE A 127 -24.50 -22.12 -7.20
C ILE A 127 -26.01 -22.27 -7.05
N PHE A 128 -26.50 -23.48 -7.20
CA PHE A 128 -27.92 -23.80 -7.02
C PHE A 128 -28.09 -25.17 -6.33
N ASN A 129 -29.23 -25.33 -5.69
CA ASN A 129 -29.66 -26.61 -5.15
C ASN A 129 -31.15 -26.78 -5.43
N LEU A 130 -31.48 -27.59 -6.44
CA LEU A 130 -32.85 -27.84 -6.87
C LEU A 130 -33.08 -29.37 -6.97
N ASP A 131 -34.15 -29.86 -6.36
CA ASP A 131 -34.47 -31.27 -6.37
C ASP A 131 -34.69 -31.80 -7.79
N GLY A 132 -33.96 -32.88 -8.14
CA GLY A 132 -34.05 -33.53 -9.44
C GLY A 132 -33.35 -32.77 -10.60
N ILE A 133 -32.73 -31.63 -10.37
CA ILE A 133 -32.02 -30.86 -11.39
C ILE A 133 -30.53 -30.91 -11.13
N GLY A 134 -29.79 -31.67 -11.94
CA GLY A 134 -28.33 -31.81 -11.83
C GLY A 134 -27.52 -30.78 -12.58
N SER A 135 -28.12 -30.07 -13.53
CA SER A 135 -27.45 -28.99 -14.27
C SER A 135 -28.44 -27.88 -14.61
N LEU A 136 -27.98 -26.64 -14.58
CA LEU A 136 -28.75 -25.46 -14.92
C LEU A 136 -28.04 -24.68 -16.02
N ASN A 137 -28.71 -24.52 -17.18
CA ASN A 137 -28.20 -23.73 -18.29
C ASN A 137 -28.90 -22.39 -18.31
N LEU A 138 -28.15 -21.34 -18.00
CA LEU A 138 -28.64 -19.96 -18.01
C LEU A 138 -27.84 -19.13 -19.01
N ASP A 139 -28.51 -18.34 -19.80
CA ASP A 139 -27.89 -17.26 -20.56
C ASP A 139 -27.73 -15.99 -19.70
N ALA A 140 -26.98 -15.01 -20.19
CA ALA A 140 -26.66 -13.81 -19.44
C ALA A 140 -27.93 -12.97 -19.15
N ASP A 141 -28.88 -12.94 -20.06
CA ASP A 141 -30.13 -12.17 -19.93
C ASP A 141 -31.04 -12.78 -18.88
N THR A 142 -31.21 -14.11 -18.89
CA THR A 142 -31.96 -14.83 -17.86
C THR A 142 -31.34 -14.66 -16.49
N LEU A 143 -30.02 -14.76 -16.40
CA LEU A 143 -29.29 -14.55 -15.14
C LEU A 143 -29.52 -13.13 -14.60
N ALA A 144 -29.40 -12.12 -15.45
CA ALA A 144 -29.64 -10.74 -15.07
C ALA A 144 -31.09 -10.52 -14.59
N GLN A 145 -32.08 -11.11 -15.25
CA GLN A 145 -33.49 -11.03 -14.86
C GLN A 145 -33.77 -11.69 -13.50
N ILE A 146 -33.10 -12.79 -13.20
CA ILE A 146 -33.22 -13.44 -11.88
C ILE A 146 -32.68 -12.51 -10.79
N PHE A 147 -31.46 -11.99 -10.96
CA PHE A 147 -30.83 -11.12 -9.94
C PHE A 147 -31.46 -9.73 -9.82
N THR A 148 -32.16 -9.25 -10.85
CA THR A 148 -32.94 -8.01 -10.79
C THR A 148 -34.39 -8.22 -10.31
N GLY A 149 -34.80 -9.47 -10.03
CA GLY A 149 -36.15 -9.80 -9.57
C GLY A 149 -37.23 -9.71 -10.64
N GLN A 150 -36.87 -9.70 -11.93
CA GLN A 150 -37.83 -9.73 -13.05
C GLN A 150 -38.35 -11.15 -13.30
N ILE A 151 -37.58 -12.15 -12.95
CA ILE A 151 -38.01 -13.55 -12.90
C ILE A 151 -38.01 -13.95 -11.42
N GLY A 152 -39.20 -14.21 -10.91
CA GLY A 152 -39.43 -14.72 -9.56
C GLY A 152 -39.87 -16.18 -9.57
N ALA A 153 -39.99 -16.77 -8.37
CA ALA A 153 -40.56 -18.11 -8.17
C ALA A 153 -42.09 -18.06 -8.32
#